data_1a5a5f528ab9f6324c6beb78fe9e9cdf
#
_entry.id   1a5a5f528ab9f6324c6beb78fe9e9cdf
#
_cell.length_a   1.000
_cell.length_b   1.000
_cell.length_c   1.000
_cell.angle_alpha   90.00
_cell.angle_beta   90.00
_cell.angle_gamma   90.00
#
_symmetry.space_group_name_H-M   'P 1'
#
loop_
_entity.id
_entity.type
_entity.pdbx_description
1 polymer ?
#
loop_
_entity_poly.entity_id
_entity_poly.type
_entity_poly.pdbx_seq_one_letter_code
_entity_poly.pdbx_strand_id
1 'polypeptide(L)'
;MKKLLQVLNDFEKQAPLYLNNNKMVSEANVGWHIMHSCLVINSIAKAIIVSDPALYKKKFSWKAFLVLLLNKIPRGKAKAPSFTQPASEVTMSMVLQQIEDARKSAESLLTADKRHYFTHPIFGDLRLPTAIKFLYVHT
;
A
#
# COMPACT_ATOMS: atom_id res chain seq x y z
N MET A 1 7.47 -8.43 -5.82
CA MET A 1 8.43 -7.50 -5.21
C MET A 1 8.99 -6.48 -6.21
N LYS A 2 9.68 -6.87 -7.32
CA LYS A 2 10.28 -5.92 -8.28
C LYS A 2 9.34 -4.76 -8.70
N LYS A 3 8.08 -5.05 -9.02
CA LYS A 3 7.09 -4.02 -9.39
C LYS A 3 6.79 -3.03 -8.25
N LEU A 4 6.70 -3.49 -7.01
CA LEU A 4 6.46 -2.63 -5.85
C LEU A 4 7.65 -1.68 -5.60
N LEU A 5 8.88 -2.20 -5.68
CA LEU A 5 10.08 -1.37 -5.55
C LEU A 5 10.20 -0.34 -6.70
N GLN A 6 9.78 -0.73 -7.91
CA GLN A 6 9.73 0.22 -9.04
C GLN A 6 8.75 1.36 -8.78
N VAL A 7 7.57 1.09 -8.22
CA VAL A 7 6.60 2.14 -7.84
C VAL A 7 7.22 3.12 -6.83
N LEU A 8 7.98 2.62 -5.84
CA LEU A 8 8.66 3.50 -4.88
C LEU A 8 9.72 4.40 -5.55
N ASN A 9 10.45 3.87 -6.54
CA ASN A 9 11.36 4.68 -7.35
C ASN A 9 10.60 5.74 -8.17
N ASP A 10 9.42 5.41 -8.67
CA ASP A 10 8.59 6.36 -9.41
C ASP A 10 7.98 7.42 -8.48
N PHE A 11 7.62 7.07 -7.25
CA PHE A 11 7.22 8.04 -6.22
C PHE A 11 8.34 9.03 -5.90
N GLU A 12 9.58 8.56 -5.78
CA GLU A 12 10.73 9.42 -5.52
C GLU A 12 10.94 10.45 -6.65
N LYS A 13 10.78 10.02 -7.92
CA LYS A 13 10.83 10.94 -9.08
C LYS A 13 9.68 11.95 -9.08
N GLN A 14 8.49 11.57 -8.59
CA GLN A 14 7.31 12.43 -8.52
C GLN A 14 7.28 13.32 -7.26
N ALA A 15 8.08 13.01 -6.25
CA ALA A 15 8.11 13.76 -4.99
C ALA A 15 8.30 15.29 -5.16
N PRO A 16 9.12 15.81 -6.10
CA PRO A 16 9.21 17.25 -6.35
C PRO A 16 7.88 17.93 -6.73
N LEU A 17 6.91 17.15 -7.22
CA LEU A 17 5.58 17.63 -7.61
C LEU A 17 4.55 17.50 -6.47
N TYR A 18 4.97 17.34 -5.22
CA TYR A 18 4.12 16.99 -4.08
C TYR A 18 2.96 17.97 -3.84
N LEU A 19 3.11 19.25 -4.18
CA LEU A 19 2.04 20.25 -4.07
C LEU A 19 1.06 20.24 -5.25
N ASN A 20 1.42 19.57 -6.36
CA ASN A 20 0.58 19.55 -7.54
C ASN A 20 -0.74 18.83 -7.26
N ASN A 21 -1.82 19.40 -7.78
CA ASN A 21 -3.15 18.85 -7.67
C ASN A 21 -3.86 18.92 -9.04
N ASN A 22 -4.61 17.86 -9.34
CA ASN A 22 -5.57 17.86 -10.45
C ASN A 22 -6.97 17.54 -9.89
N LYS A 23 -7.75 18.56 -9.60
CA LYS A 23 -9.10 18.45 -9.02
C LYS A 23 -10.07 17.59 -9.84
N MET A 24 -9.84 17.46 -11.15
CA MET A 24 -10.63 16.56 -11.99
C MET A 24 -10.36 15.09 -11.70
N VAL A 25 -9.21 14.77 -11.06
CA VAL A 25 -8.81 13.40 -10.71
C VAL A 25 -9.00 13.13 -9.22
N SER A 26 -8.58 14.07 -8.37
CA SER A 26 -8.64 13.96 -6.91
C SER A 26 -8.60 15.33 -6.24
N GLU A 27 -9.28 15.48 -5.10
CA GLU A 27 -9.15 16.65 -4.22
C GLU A 27 -7.78 16.72 -3.51
N ALA A 28 -7.11 15.58 -3.35
CA ALA A 28 -5.80 15.49 -2.72
C ALA A 28 -4.67 15.76 -3.72
N ASN A 29 -3.57 16.33 -3.24
CA ASN A 29 -2.36 16.58 -4.02
C ASN A 29 -1.49 15.32 -4.18
N VAL A 30 -0.46 15.40 -5.04
CA VAL A 30 0.48 14.30 -5.31
C VAL A 30 1.16 13.81 -4.03
N GLY A 31 1.61 14.73 -3.16
CA GLY A 31 2.26 14.39 -1.90
C GLY A 31 1.36 13.55 -0.98
N TRP A 32 0.08 13.91 -0.87
CA TRP A 32 -0.89 13.14 -0.11
C TRP A 32 -1.02 11.71 -0.63
N HIS A 33 -1.10 11.54 -1.96
CA HIS A 33 -1.23 10.21 -2.57
C HIS A 33 0.01 9.35 -2.34
N ILE A 34 1.20 9.92 -2.50
CA ILE A 34 2.46 9.22 -2.22
C ILE A 34 2.51 8.79 -0.75
N MET A 35 2.26 9.73 0.17
CA MET A 35 2.29 9.43 1.61
C MET A 35 1.26 8.38 2.01
N HIS A 36 0.02 8.48 1.50
CA HIS A 36 -1.01 7.47 1.74
C HIS A 36 -0.55 6.08 1.29
N SER A 37 -0.03 5.97 0.08
CA SER A 37 0.47 4.70 -0.46
C SER A 37 1.62 4.14 0.39
N CYS A 38 2.56 4.97 0.81
CA CYS A 38 3.66 4.57 1.69
C CYS A 38 3.17 4.11 3.07
N LEU A 39 2.21 4.82 3.68
CA LEU A 39 1.60 4.42 4.95
C LEU A 39 0.88 3.07 4.85
N VAL A 40 0.22 2.80 3.72
CA VAL A 40 -0.41 1.50 3.46
C VAL A 40 0.64 0.40 3.35
N ILE A 41 1.75 0.63 2.63
CA ILE A 41 2.86 -0.33 2.52
C ILE A 41 3.42 -0.64 3.91
N ASN A 42 3.73 0.39 4.72
CA ASN A 42 4.29 0.24 6.06
C ASN A 42 3.35 -0.56 6.98
N SER A 43 2.07 -0.20 6.98
CA SER A 43 1.07 -0.86 7.84
C SER A 43 0.88 -2.33 7.47
N ILE A 44 0.79 -2.65 6.18
CA ILE A 44 0.60 -4.02 5.71
C ILE A 44 1.87 -4.84 5.93
N ALA A 45 3.05 -4.29 5.66
CA ALA A 45 4.32 -4.99 5.91
C ALA A 45 4.46 -5.34 7.40
N LYS A 46 4.19 -4.38 8.29
CA LYS A 46 4.19 -4.63 9.74
C LYS A 46 3.20 -5.74 10.12
N ALA A 47 1.97 -5.69 9.61
CA ALA A 47 0.94 -6.70 9.89
C ALA A 47 1.37 -8.10 9.42
N ILE A 48 2.00 -8.21 8.26
CA ILE A 48 2.52 -9.48 7.72
C ILE A 48 3.61 -10.03 8.65
N ILE A 49 4.61 -9.24 9.01
CA ILE A 49 5.77 -9.69 9.82
C ILE A 49 5.33 -10.23 11.18
N VAL A 50 4.33 -9.61 11.82
CA VAL A 50 3.84 -10.03 13.14
C VAL A 50 2.75 -11.10 13.09
N SER A 51 2.27 -11.49 11.92
CA SER A 51 1.19 -12.47 11.79
C SER A 51 1.65 -13.87 12.20
N ASP A 52 0.75 -14.64 12.81
CA ASP A 52 0.98 -16.07 13.06
C ASP A 52 0.40 -16.89 11.89
N PRO A 53 1.23 -17.57 11.07
CA PRO A 53 0.76 -18.39 9.97
C PRO A 53 -0.24 -19.48 10.32
N ALA A 54 -0.25 -19.94 11.60
CA ALA A 54 -1.18 -20.96 12.06
C ALA A 54 -2.63 -20.44 12.18
N LEU A 55 -2.80 -19.13 12.35
CA LEU A 55 -4.12 -18.49 12.46
C LEU A 55 -4.72 -18.08 11.10
N TYR A 56 -4.02 -18.34 10.00
CA TYR A 56 -4.49 -18.01 8.65
C TYR A 56 -5.82 -18.70 8.31
N LYS A 57 -6.82 -17.91 7.92
CA LYS A 57 -8.13 -18.41 7.50
C LYS A 57 -8.27 -18.28 5.96
N LYS A 58 -8.16 -19.40 5.26
CA LYS A 58 -8.39 -19.43 3.82
C LYS A 58 -9.86 -19.10 3.54
N LYS A 59 -10.12 -17.90 2.99
CA LYS A 59 -11.44 -17.47 2.56
C LYS A 59 -11.39 -17.03 1.11
N PHE A 60 -12.25 -17.58 0.25
CA PHE A 60 -12.34 -17.07 -1.10
C PHE A 60 -13.10 -15.75 -1.10
N SER A 61 -12.50 -14.70 -1.65
CA SER A 61 -13.13 -13.40 -1.85
C SER A 61 -13.23 -13.10 -3.34
N TRP A 62 -14.44 -13.14 -3.88
CA TRP A 62 -14.68 -12.79 -5.28
C TRP A 62 -14.23 -11.36 -5.61
N LYS A 63 -14.41 -10.43 -4.66
CA LYS A 63 -13.95 -9.04 -4.79
C LYS A 63 -12.42 -8.96 -4.89
N ALA A 64 -11.68 -9.67 -4.03
CA ALA A 64 -10.23 -9.75 -4.10
C ALA A 64 -9.77 -10.35 -5.42
N PHE A 65 -10.42 -11.44 -5.86
CA PHE A 65 -10.09 -12.10 -7.12
C PHE A 65 -10.21 -11.12 -8.31
N LEU A 66 -11.33 -10.40 -8.43
CA LEU A 66 -11.53 -9.43 -9.51
C LEU A 66 -10.54 -8.26 -9.47
N VAL A 67 -10.32 -7.68 -8.30
CA VAL A 67 -9.35 -6.57 -8.12
C VAL A 67 -7.95 -7.00 -8.53
N LEU A 68 -7.53 -8.19 -8.10
CA LEU A 68 -6.19 -8.69 -8.40
C LEU A 68 -6.06 -9.20 -9.85
N LEU A 69 -7.14 -9.69 -10.46
CA LEU A 69 -7.16 -10.10 -11.85
C LEU A 69 -7.07 -8.88 -12.79
N LEU A 70 -7.89 -7.87 -12.52
CA LEU A 70 -7.97 -6.65 -13.33
C LEU A 70 -6.86 -5.64 -13.01
N ASN A 71 -6.07 -5.87 -11.95
CA ASN A 71 -5.09 -4.92 -11.41
C ASN A 71 -5.70 -3.52 -11.21
N LYS A 72 -6.94 -3.44 -10.72
CA LYS A 72 -7.68 -2.18 -10.58
C LYS A 72 -8.57 -2.19 -9.36
N ILE A 73 -8.43 -1.15 -8.52
CA ILE A 73 -9.33 -0.90 -7.39
C ILE A 73 -10.36 0.15 -7.82
N PRO A 74 -11.69 -0.14 -7.67
CA PRO A 74 -12.72 0.86 -7.96
C PRO A 74 -12.57 2.08 -7.05
N ARG A 75 -12.42 3.26 -7.63
CA ARG A 75 -12.30 4.52 -6.89
C ARG A 75 -13.62 4.87 -6.18
N GLY A 76 -13.53 5.59 -5.05
CA GLY A 76 -14.68 6.13 -4.33
C GLY A 76 -15.56 5.09 -3.60
N LYS A 77 -15.16 3.81 -3.57
CA LYS A 77 -15.95 2.72 -2.94
C LYS A 77 -15.58 2.47 -1.47
N ALA A 78 -14.45 2.95 -0.99
CA ALA A 78 -14.01 2.80 0.40
C ALA A 78 -13.26 4.06 0.87
N LYS A 79 -13.48 4.42 2.13
CA LYS A 79 -12.66 5.44 2.80
C LYS A 79 -11.37 4.80 3.30
N ALA A 80 -10.26 5.51 3.15
CA ALA A 80 -8.98 5.12 3.72
C ALA A 80 -9.09 5.09 5.27
N PRO A 81 -8.59 4.04 5.94
CA PRO A 81 -8.49 4.03 7.39
C PRO A 81 -7.69 5.24 7.90
N SER A 82 -8.06 5.78 9.06
CA SER A 82 -7.44 7.00 9.60
C SER A 82 -5.93 6.90 9.75
N PHE A 83 -5.41 5.73 10.14
CA PHE A 83 -3.98 5.49 10.31
C PHE A 83 -3.18 5.45 8.99
N THR A 84 -3.87 5.42 7.84
CA THR A 84 -3.23 5.51 6.51
C THR A 84 -3.45 6.88 5.86
N GLN A 85 -4.08 7.81 6.57
CA GLN A 85 -4.28 9.18 6.08
C GLN A 85 -3.10 10.04 6.52
N PRO A 86 -2.43 10.75 5.59
CA PRO A 86 -1.40 11.72 5.94
C PRO A 86 -1.94 12.84 6.83
N ALA A 87 -1.06 13.50 7.57
CA ALA A 87 -1.37 14.75 8.25
C ALA A 87 -1.88 15.81 7.26
N SER A 88 -2.57 16.84 7.78
CA SER A 88 -3.16 17.91 6.97
C SER A 88 -2.12 18.69 6.15
N GLU A 89 -0.91 18.84 6.69
CA GLU A 89 0.20 19.51 6.02
C GLU A 89 1.25 18.47 5.61
N VAL A 90 1.54 18.42 4.31
CA VAL A 90 2.52 17.51 3.71
C VAL A 90 3.70 18.36 3.24
N THR A 91 4.91 18.05 3.72
CA THR A 91 6.16 18.67 3.27
C THR A 91 6.97 17.72 2.40
N MET A 92 7.87 18.26 1.59
CA MET A 92 8.77 17.46 0.77
C MET A 92 9.61 16.48 1.59
N SER A 93 10.14 16.93 2.75
CA SER A 93 10.92 16.06 3.63
C SER A 93 10.10 14.89 4.19
N MET A 94 8.84 15.13 4.54
CA MET A 94 7.93 14.08 5.00
C MET A 94 7.65 13.06 3.89
N VAL A 95 7.45 13.52 2.65
CA VAL A 95 7.23 12.62 1.49
C VAL A 95 8.44 11.72 1.28
N LEU A 96 9.64 12.29 1.24
CA LEU A 96 10.88 11.52 1.04
C LEU A 96 11.13 10.53 2.18
N GLN A 97 10.92 10.94 3.43
CA GLN A 97 11.05 10.06 4.59
C GLN A 97 10.08 8.88 4.51
N GLN A 98 8.82 9.13 4.14
CA GLN A 98 7.82 8.06 4.01
C GLN A 98 8.14 7.09 2.87
N ILE A 99 8.70 7.56 1.76
CA ILE A 99 9.17 6.69 0.67
C ILE A 99 10.29 5.78 1.17
N GLU A 100 11.26 6.33 1.90
CA GLU A 100 12.37 5.55 2.46
C GLU A 100 11.88 4.50 3.48
N ASP A 101 10.96 4.87 4.38
CA ASP A 101 10.37 3.93 5.34
C ASP A 101 9.58 2.82 4.65
N ALA A 102 8.82 3.17 3.59
CA ALA A 102 8.09 2.19 2.78
C ALA A 102 9.04 1.26 2.02
N ARG A 103 10.20 1.75 1.57
CA ARG A 103 11.24 0.95 0.94
C ARG A 103 11.79 -0.09 1.91
N LYS A 104 12.20 0.31 3.12
CA LYS A 104 12.66 -0.60 4.19
C LYS A 104 11.59 -1.65 4.54
N SER A 105 10.33 -1.21 4.66
CA SER A 105 9.21 -2.10 4.91
C SER A 105 8.99 -3.11 3.77
N ALA A 106 9.07 -2.68 2.52
CA ALA A 106 8.94 -3.59 1.38
C ALA A 106 10.12 -4.58 1.29
N GLU A 107 11.34 -4.13 1.60
CA GLU A 107 12.53 -4.98 1.62
C GLU A 107 12.47 -6.04 2.72
N SER A 108 11.94 -5.71 3.90
CA SER A 108 11.77 -6.69 4.98
C SER A 108 10.86 -7.86 4.59
N LEU A 109 9.96 -7.67 3.63
CA LEU A 109 9.11 -8.73 3.10
C LEU A 109 9.85 -9.72 2.18
N LEU A 110 11.08 -9.41 1.72
CA LEU A 110 11.86 -10.31 0.87
C LEU A 110 12.30 -11.58 1.59
N THR A 111 12.57 -11.47 2.90
CA THR A 111 13.03 -12.57 3.74
C THR A 111 11.92 -13.20 4.59
N ALA A 112 10.72 -12.60 4.55
CA ALA A 112 9.57 -13.10 5.32
C ALA A 112 9.04 -14.44 4.76
N ASP A 113 8.58 -15.33 5.63
CA ASP A 113 7.96 -16.59 5.25
C ASP A 113 6.68 -16.32 4.44
N LYS A 114 6.55 -16.97 3.29
CA LYS A 114 5.39 -16.83 2.37
C LYS A 114 4.05 -17.20 3.01
N ARG A 115 4.07 -17.92 4.14
CA ARG A 115 2.88 -18.31 4.90
C ARG A 115 2.33 -17.16 5.74
N HIS A 116 3.11 -16.14 6.05
CA HIS A 116 2.64 -14.93 6.71
C HIS A 116 1.54 -14.23 5.89
N TYR A 117 0.68 -13.48 6.56
CA TYR A 117 -0.48 -12.85 5.93
C TYR A 117 -0.84 -11.53 6.63
N PHE A 118 -1.71 -10.76 5.99
CA PHE A 118 -2.45 -9.69 6.67
C PHE A 118 -3.94 -9.84 6.39
N THR A 119 -4.76 -9.38 7.32
CA THR A 119 -6.23 -9.41 7.20
C THR A 119 -6.73 -8.10 6.62
N HIS A 120 -7.21 -8.15 5.37
CA HIS A 120 -7.85 -7.00 4.72
C HIS A 120 -9.32 -6.92 5.12
N PRO A 121 -9.90 -5.75 5.48
CA PRO A 121 -11.29 -5.62 5.95
C PRO A 121 -12.34 -6.19 4.98
N ILE A 122 -12.10 -6.08 3.67
CA ILE A 122 -13.04 -6.52 2.63
C ILE A 122 -12.65 -7.87 2.02
N PHE A 123 -11.34 -8.16 1.91
CA PHE A 123 -10.84 -9.31 1.16
C PHE A 123 -10.50 -10.50 2.05
N GLY A 124 -10.47 -10.31 3.39
CA GLY A 124 -10.02 -11.33 4.34
C GLY A 124 -8.51 -11.53 4.32
N ASP A 125 -8.04 -12.70 4.72
CA ASP A 125 -6.63 -12.98 4.88
C ASP A 125 -5.92 -13.15 3.54
N LEU A 126 -4.93 -12.30 3.30
CA LEU A 126 -4.09 -12.33 2.11
C LEU A 126 -2.68 -12.77 2.49
N ARG A 127 -2.25 -13.94 2.02
CA ARG A 127 -0.87 -14.42 2.21
C ARG A 127 0.13 -13.50 1.53
N LEU A 128 1.37 -13.50 2.01
CA LEU A 128 2.45 -12.61 1.57
C LEU A 128 2.53 -12.42 0.04
N PRO A 129 2.50 -13.47 -0.82
CA PRO A 129 2.58 -13.25 -2.27
C PRO A 129 1.37 -12.47 -2.82
N THR A 130 0.17 -12.74 -2.29
CA THR A 130 -1.07 -12.04 -2.67
C THR A 130 -1.08 -10.61 -2.11
N ALA A 131 -0.59 -10.42 -0.90
CA ALA A 131 -0.45 -9.12 -0.26
C ALA A 131 0.50 -8.19 -1.04
N ILE A 132 1.65 -8.70 -1.51
CA ILE A 132 2.57 -7.93 -2.37
C ILE A 132 1.88 -7.52 -3.68
N LYS A 133 1.10 -8.41 -4.29
CA LYS A 133 0.33 -8.05 -5.48
C LYS A 133 -0.72 -7.00 -5.18
N PHE A 134 -1.42 -7.12 -4.05
CA PHE A 134 -2.39 -6.12 -3.59
C PHE A 134 -1.72 -4.76 -3.36
N LEU A 135 -0.59 -4.71 -2.67
CA LEU A 135 0.18 -3.47 -2.48
C LEU A 135 0.50 -2.81 -3.82
N TYR A 136 1.02 -3.55 -4.79
CA TYR A 136 1.30 -3.03 -6.13
C TYR A 136 0.06 -2.49 -6.85
N VAL A 137 -1.11 -3.11 -6.67
CA VAL A 137 -2.36 -2.65 -7.31
C VAL A 137 -2.96 -1.44 -6.59
N HIS A 138 -2.68 -1.31 -5.29
CA HIS A 138 -3.16 -0.21 -4.45
C HIS A 138 -2.36 1.08 -4.66
N THR A 139 -1.04 0.97 -4.88
CA THR A 139 -0.13 2.10 -5.09
C THR A 139 -0.15 2.60 -6.53
#